data_4748509fbadc83992441ab01db973043
#
_entry.id   4748509fbadc83992441ab01db973043
#
_cell.length_a   1.000
_cell.length_b   1.000
_cell.length_c   1.000
_cell.angle_alpha   90.00
_cell.angle_beta   90.00
_cell.angle_gamma   90.00
#
_symmetry.space_group_name_H-M   'P 1'
#
loop_
_entity.id
_entity.type
_entity.pdbx_description
1 polymer ?
#
loop_
_entity_poly.entity_id
_entity_poly.type
_entity_poly.pdbx_seq_one_letter_code
_entity_poly.pdbx_strand_id
1 'polypeptide(L)'
;MEPLTRFIEQNFGLSFLIGVIVVGTVVSGIVWITVWAVRLINKYKETEAKVEALPCAHHASKMDRHDEQLADTRAMMSRMEGQLELLVQNSIEKNNQKIRKKSGLAFSAKNSPRQLNQNGVELLKDSGGREFLDRNMDFFIHKIEKLQPKTALDVENMALAVLQTHTNEDMFIPIKSWIYNAPAMELKNPDGSTRSQEVDIDDVIFVISLPLRDRYLELHPEIIK
;
A
#
# COMPACT_ATOMS: atom_id res chain seq x y z
N MET A 1 -102.71 43.90 -5.14
CA MET A 1 -101.84 42.72 -4.92
C MET A 1 -101.54 41.94 -6.19
N GLU A 2 -102.06 42.27 -7.34
CA GLU A 2 -101.84 41.55 -8.60
C GLU A 2 -100.48 41.70 -9.31
N PRO A 3 -99.70 42.81 -9.18
CA PRO A 3 -98.44 42.92 -9.91
C PRO A 3 -97.31 42.08 -9.36
N LEU A 4 -97.31 41.75 -8.06
CA LEU A 4 -96.22 40.99 -7.43
C LEU A 4 -96.30 39.48 -7.72
N THR A 5 -97.60 39.00 -7.86
CA THR A 5 -97.76 37.58 -8.21
C THR A 5 -97.43 37.30 -9.69
N ARG A 6 -97.74 38.20 -10.63
CA ARG A 6 -97.26 38.09 -12.04
C ARG A 6 -95.77 38.16 -12.20
N PHE A 7 -95.09 39.03 -11.42
CA PHE A 7 -93.65 39.11 -11.44
C PHE A 7 -92.99 37.83 -10.91
N ILE A 8 -93.54 37.26 -9.87
CA ILE A 8 -93.05 35.99 -9.29
C ILE A 8 -93.28 34.84 -10.31
N GLU A 9 -94.47 34.72 -10.88
CA GLU A 9 -94.74 33.71 -11.89
C GLU A 9 -93.88 33.80 -13.16
N GLN A 10 -93.67 35.02 -13.67
CA GLN A 10 -92.80 35.23 -14.81
C GLN A 10 -91.34 34.97 -14.58
N ASN A 11 -90.79 35.15 -13.35
CA ASN A 11 -89.40 34.95 -12.96
C ASN A 11 -89.20 33.56 -12.37
N PHE A 12 -90.27 32.85 -11.94
CA PHE A 12 -90.15 31.53 -11.34
C PHE A 12 -89.48 30.50 -12.25
N GLY A 13 -89.88 30.52 -13.58
CA GLY A 13 -89.25 29.64 -14.56
C GLY A 13 -87.77 29.92 -14.77
N LEU A 14 -87.37 31.21 -14.77
CA LEU A 14 -85.97 31.60 -14.93
C LEU A 14 -85.13 31.26 -13.71
N SER A 15 -85.65 31.53 -12.52
CA SER A 15 -84.98 31.18 -11.26
C SER A 15 -84.81 29.67 -11.06
N PHE A 16 -85.85 28.90 -11.47
CA PHE A 16 -85.77 27.43 -11.44
C PHE A 16 -84.72 26.90 -12.41
N LEU A 17 -84.66 27.45 -13.65
CA LEU A 17 -83.64 27.06 -14.62
C LEU A 17 -82.22 27.38 -14.15
N ILE A 18 -82.02 28.56 -13.60
CA ILE A 18 -80.72 28.91 -13.01
C ILE A 18 -80.37 27.98 -11.87
N GLY A 19 -81.33 27.64 -10.98
CA GLY A 19 -81.12 26.68 -9.90
C GLY A 19 -80.67 25.30 -10.39
N VAL A 20 -81.35 24.78 -11.42
CA VAL A 20 -81.00 23.49 -12.04
C VAL A 20 -79.57 23.48 -12.61
N ILE A 21 -79.21 24.58 -13.30
CA ILE A 21 -77.87 24.73 -13.90
C ILE A 21 -76.80 24.74 -12.77
N VAL A 22 -77.03 25.54 -11.72
CA VAL A 22 -76.09 25.64 -10.60
C VAL A 22 -75.92 24.32 -9.90
N VAL A 23 -77.01 23.61 -9.60
CA VAL A 23 -76.96 22.29 -8.97
C VAL A 23 -76.27 21.28 -9.89
N GLY A 24 -76.56 21.29 -11.19
CA GLY A 24 -75.96 20.43 -12.18
C GLY A 24 -74.43 20.63 -12.30
N THR A 25 -73.99 21.88 -12.27
CA THR A 25 -72.54 22.21 -12.34
C THR A 25 -71.82 21.79 -11.05
N VAL A 26 -72.41 21.98 -9.88
CA VAL A 26 -71.86 21.55 -8.60
C VAL A 26 -71.74 20.04 -8.53
N VAL A 27 -72.77 19.31 -8.89
CA VAL A 27 -72.78 17.85 -8.91
C VAL A 27 -71.77 17.31 -9.91
N SER A 28 -71.70 17.88 -11.10
CA SER A 28 -70.72 17.52 -12.11
C SER A 28 -69.29 17.76 -11.63
N GLY A 29 -69.05 18.92 -10.97
CA GLY A 29 -67.75 19.23 -10.34
C GLY A 29 -67.33 18.24 -9.29
N ILE A 30 -68.27 17.85 -8.41
CA ILE A 30 -68.01 16.84 -7.36
C ILE A 30 -67.66 15.47 -7.98
N VAL A 31 -68.42 15.03 -8.98
CA VAL A 31 -68.15 13.75 -9.65
C VAL A 31 -66.77 13.80 -10.34
N TRP A 32 -66.44 14.90 -11.00
CA TRP A 32 -65.15 15.07 -11.68
C TRP A 32 -63.98 15.00 -10.67
N ILE A 33 -64.08 15.72 -9.55
CA ILE A 33 -63.07 15.70 -8.47
C ILE A 33 -62.91 14.32 -7.89
N THR A 34 -64.00 13.60 -7.65
CA THR A 34 -64.00 12.24 -7.11
C THR A 34 -63.30 11.26 -8.07
N VAL A 35 -63.63 11.32 -9.35
CA VAL A 35 -62.98 10.49 -10.37
C VAL A 35 -61.50 10.81 -10.47
N TRP A 36 -61.13 12.08 -10.41
CA TRP A 36 -59.75 12.52 -10.45
C TRP A 36 -58.96 12.03 -9.21
N ALA A 37 -59.53 12.17 -8.02
CA ALA A 37 -58.97 11.67 -6.77
C ALA A 37 -58.74 10.15 -6.79
N VAL A 38 -59.74 9.37 -7.26
CA VAL A 38 -59.60 7.92 -7.39
C VAL A 38 -58.50 7.54 -8.37
N ARG A 39 -58.39 8.23 -9.50
CA ARG A 39 -57.29 8.03 -10.48
C ARG A 39 -55.93 8.31 -9.85
N LEU A 40 -55.81 9.38 -9.07
CA LEU A 40 -54.60 9.76 -8.38
C LEU A 40 -54.20 8.71 -7.34
N ILE A 41 -55.11 8.23 -6.52
CA ILE A 41 -54.89 7.17 -5.52
C ILE A 41 -54.46 5.86 -6.21
N ASN A 42 -55.09 5.47 -7.30
CA ASN A 42 -54.68 4.28 -8.04
C ASN A 42 -53.29 4.40 -8.66
N LYS A 43 -52.95 5.58 -9.15
CA LYS A 43 -51.59 5.85 -9.66
C LYS A 43 -50.54 5.84 -8.56
N TYR A 44 -50.89 6.32 -7.37
CA TYR A 44 -50.01 6.21 -6.18
C TYR A 44 -49.78 4.75 -5.77
N LYS A 45 -50.84 3.96 -5.71
CA LYS A 45 -50.74 2.51 -5.38
C LYS A 45 -49.93 1.73 -6.42
N GLU A 46 -50.06 2.08 -7.70
CA GLU A 46 -49.27 1.45 -8.77
C GLU A 46 -47.77 1.84 -8.67
N THR A 47 -47.50 3.07 -8.29
CA THR A 47 -46.08 3.51 -8.06
C THR A 47 -45.51 2.90 -6.79
N GLU A 48 -46.29 2.77 -5.74
CA GLU A 48 -45.88 2.12 -4.48
C GLU A 48 -45.58 0.62 -4.71
N ALA A 49 -46.44 -0.07 -5.44
CA ALA A 49 -46.20 -1.46 -5.83
C ALA A 49 -44.96 -1.63 -6.75
N LYS A 50 -44.70 -0.65 -7.63
CA LYS A 50 -43.49 -0.63 -8.46
C LYS A 50 -42.22 -0.35 -7.63
N VAL A 51 -42.30 0.49 -6.60
CA VAL A 51 -41.19 0.77 -5.67
C VAL A 51 -40.92 -0.44 -4.78
N GLU A 52 -41.94 -1.12 -4.28
CA GLU A 52 -41.80 -2.38 -3.52
C GLU A 52 -41.24 -3.53 -4.39
N ALA A 53 -41.59 -3.54 -5.67
CA ALA A 53 -41.06 -4.51 -6.64
C ALA A 53 -39.67 -4.15 -7.17
N LEU A 54 -39.10 -3.00 -6.82
CA LEU A 54 -37.70 -2.72 -7.10
C LEU A 54 -36.82 -3.72 -6.33
N PRO A 55 -35.85 -4.35 -6.99
CA PRO A 55 -35.04 -5.42 -6.38
C PRO A 55 -34.01 -4.88 -5.37
N CYS A 56 -34.43 -3.96 -4.48
CA CYS A 56 -33.57 -3.43 -3.42
C CYS A 56 -33.06 -4.54 -2.47
N ALA A 57 -33.92 -5.51 -2.16
CA ALA A 57 -33.53 -6.69 -1.38
C ALA A 57 -32.51 -7.56 -2.11
N HIS A 58 -32.60 -7.65 -3.45
CA HIS A 58 -31.62 -8.39 -4.26
C HIS A 58 -30.31 -7.63 -4.42
N HIS A 59 -30.34 -6.30 -4.46
CA HIS A 59 -29.12 -5.47 -4.45
C HIS A 59 -28.45 -5.50 -3.07
N ALA A 60 -29.17 -5.46 -1.96
CA ALA A 60 -28.61 -5.59 -0.64
C ALA A 60 -27.87 -6.94 -0.48
N SER A 61 -28.50 -8.06 -0.87
CA SER A 61 -27.87 -9.38 -0.80
C SER A 61 -26.65 -9.54 -1.73
N LYS A 62 -26.61 -8.83 -2.86
CA LYS A 62 -25.43 -8.78 -3.73
C LYS A 62 -24.31 -7.93 -3.12
N MET A 63 -24.62 -6.80 -2.49
CA MET A 63 -23.64 -5.98 -1.79
C MET A 63 -23.03 -6.75 -0.63
N ASP A 64 -23.83 -7.42 0.20
CA ASP A 64 -23.34 -8.25 1.30
C ASP A 64 -22.38 -9.34 0.80
N ARG A 65 -22.69 -9.99 -0.32
CA ARG A 65 -21.83 -11.00 -0.94
C ARG A 65 -20.55 -10.39 -1.52
N HIS A 66 -20.60 -9.18 -2.08
CA HIS A 66 -19.41 -8.47 -2.53
C HIS A 66 -18.52 -8.04 -1.36
N ASP A 67 -19.11 -7.62 -0.25
CA ASP A 67 -18.36 -7.24 0.95
C ASP A 67 -17.67 -8.47 1.57
N GLU A 68 -18.32 -9.63 1.60
CA GLU A 68 -17.72 -10.90 2.01
C GLU A 68 -16.56 -11.31 1.09
N GLN A 69 -16.74 -11.21 -0.24
CA GLN A 69 -15.67 -11.48 -1.21
C GLN A 69 -14.49 -10.50 -1.06
N LEU A 70 -14.76 -9.22 -0.77
CA LEU A 70 -13.71 -8.23 -0.51
C LEU A 70 -12.97 -8.53 0.79
N ALA A 71 -13.66 -8.97 1.83
CA ALA A 71 -13.04 -9.38 3.09
C ALA A 71 -12.12 -10.60 2.89
N ASP A 72 -12.60 -11.61 2.17
CA ASP A 72 -11.81 -12.80 1.82
C ASP A 72 -10.58 -12.45 0.97
N THR A 73 -10.76 -11.57 -0.01
CA THR A 73 -9.67 -11.10 -0.86
C THR A 73 -8.61 -10.35 -0.05
N ARG A 74 -9.03 -9.48 0.87
CA ARG A 74 -8.10 -8.77 1.78
C ARG A 74 -7.36 -9.74 2.70
N ALA A 75 -8.05 -10.74 3.25
CA ALA A 75 -7.42 -11.76 4.07
C ALA A 75 -6.40 -12.59 3.27
N MET A 76 -6.69 -12.90 2.02
CA MET A 76 -5.77 -13.60 1.12
C MET A 76 -4.56 -12.73 0.77
N MET A 77 -4.76 -11.45 0.46
CA MET A 77 -3.65 -10.51 0.20
C MET A 77 -2.72 -10.37 1.41
N SER A 78 -3.28 -10.22 2.61
CA SER A 78 -2.47 -10.14 3.84
C SER A 78 -1.65 -11.41 4.10
N ARG A 79 -2.23 -12.60 3.81
CA ARG A 79 -1.47 -13.87 3.89
C ARG A 79 -0.34 -13.94 2.85
N MET A 80 -0.61 -13.49 1.62
CA MET A 80 0.42 -13.45 0.56
C MET A 80 1.53 -12.46 0.88
N GLU A 81 1.20 -11.29 1.43
CA GLU A 81 2.19 -10.31 1.89
C GLU A 81 3.11 -10.92 2.96
N GLY A 82 2.55 -11.57 3.98
CA GLY A 82 3.34 -12.26 5.00
C GLY A 82 4.22 -13.39 4.44
N GLN A 83 3.72 -14.16 3.48
CA GLN A 83 4.52 -15.20 2.82
C GLN A 83 5.63 -14.63 1.95
N LEU A 84 5.36 -13.53 1.22
CA LEU A 84 6.37 -12.82 0.43
C LEU A 84 7.47 -12.25 1.33
N GLU A 85 7.10 -11.65 2.45
CA GLU A 85 8.07 -11.11 3.42
C GLU A 85 8.99 -12.21 3.94
N LEU A 86 8.45 -13.37 4.34
CA LEU A 86 9.22 -14.52 4.77
C LEU A 86 10.13 -15.06 3.67
N LEU A 87 9.67 -15.11 2.42
CA LEU A 87 10.49 -15.56 1.29
C LEU A 87 11.63 -14.59 0.99
N VAL A 88 11.36 -13.28 1.06
CA VAL A 88 12.37 -12.24 0.87
C VAL A 88 13.41 -12.32 2.01
N GLN A 89 12.99 -12.41 3.27
CA GLN A 89 13.89 -12.54 4.42
C GLN A 89 14.77 -13.79 4.30
N ASN A 90 14.19 -14.94 3.99
CA ASN A 90 14.95 -16.20 3.80
C ASN A 90 15.93 -16.10 2.61
N SER A 91 15.55 -15.41 1.54
CA SER A 91 16.42 -15.20 0.38
C SER A 91 17.60 -14.30 0.72
N ILE A 92 17.35 -13.19 1.44
CA ILE A 92 18.38 -12.28 1.93
C ILE A 92 19.35 -13.01 2.87
N GLU A 93 18.82 -13.79 3.81
CA GLU A 93 19.65 -14.51 4.76
C GLU A 93 20.55 -15.56 4.08
N LYS A 94 20.00 -16.35 3.15
CA LYS A 94 20.81 -17.31 2.36
C LYS A 94 21.88 -16.61 1.54
N ASN A 95 21.56 -15.49 0.91
CA ASN A 95 22.52 -14.71 0.15
C ASN A 95 23.61 -14.13 1.04
N ASN A 96 23.23 -13.55 2.18
CA ASN A 96 24.18 -13.06 3.20
C ASN A 96 25.13 -14.16 3.68
N GLN A 97 24.61 -15.35 3.94
CA GLN A 97 25.46 -16.48 4.35
C GLN A 97 26.45 -16.89 3.23
N LYS A 98 26.04 -16.89 1.97
CA LYS A 98 26.90 -17.17 0.83
C LYS A 98 28.01 -16.13 0.71
N ILE A 99 27.68 -14.86 0.78
CA ILE A 99 28.65 -13.75 0.71
C ILE A 99 29.61 -13.83 1.89
N ARG A 100 29.12 -13.98 3.11
CA ARG A 100 29.95 -14.12 4.31
C ARG A 100 30.92 -15.30 4.23
N LYS A 101 30.50 -16.39 3.60
CA LYS A 101 31.38 -17.55 3.41
C LYS A 101 32.45 -17.27 2.37
N LYS A 102 32.09 -16.66 1.23
CA LYS A 102 33.02 -16.34 0.13
C LYS A 102 33.95 -15.20 0.51
N SER A 103 33.40 -14.02 0.73
CA SER A 103 34.13 -12.78 0.98
C SER A 103 34.75 -12.76 2.37
N GLY A 104 34.09 -13.35 3.35
CA GLY A 104 34.60 -13.44 4.71
C GLY A 104 35.92 -14.20 4.84
N LEU A 105 36.15 -15.23 4.03
CA LEU A 105 37.43 -15.97 4.02
C LEU A 105 38.55 -15.15 3.38
N ALA A 106 38.23 -14.33 2.39
CA ALA A 106 39.21 -13.54 1.64
C ALA A 106 39.57 -12.23 2.34
N PHE A 107 38.57 -11.53 2.89
CA PHE A 107 38.66 -10.12 3.29
C PHE A 107 38.47 -9.86 4.79
N SER A 108 38.19 -10.88 5.61
CA SER A 108 38.09 -10.71 7.07
C SER A 108 38.98 -11.67 7.85
N ALA A 109 39.35 -11.25 9.08
CA ALA A 109 39.99 -12.11 10.06
C ALA A 109 38.93 -13.06 10.66
N LYS A 110 39.37 -14.25 11.11
CA LYS A 110 38.50 -15.25 11.78
C LYS A 110 38.26 -14.85 13.25
N ASN A 111 37.86 -13.62 13.49
CA ASN A 111 37.57 -13.07 14.81
C ASN A 111 36.07 -12.96 15.07
N SER A 112 35.67 -12.83 16.30
CA SER A 112 34.32 -12.44 16.70
C SER A 112 34.43 -11.22 17.64
N PRO A 113 33.91 -10.04 17.30
CA PRO A 113 33.28 -9.67 16.01
C PRO A 113 34.25 -9.72 14.83
N ARG A 114 33.73 -9.92 13.62
CA ARG A 114 34.54 -9.93 12.41
C ARG A 114 35.21 -8.58 12.17
N GLN A 115 36.47 -8.61 11.76
CA GLN A 115 37.23 -7.44 11.40
C GLN A 115 37.86 -7.62 10.01
N LEU A 116 38.09 -6.52 9.31
CA LEU A 116 38.79 -6.59 8.03
C LEU A 116 40.23 -7.07 8.26
N ASN A 117 40.68 -8.00 7.43
CA ASN A 117 42.10 -8.34 7.31
C ASN A 117 42.79 -7.32 6.36
N GLN A 118 44.08 -7.48 6.12
CA GLN A 118 44.84 -6.57 5.27
C GLN A 118 44.23 -6.46 3.85
N ASN A 119 43.83 -7.58 3.24
CA ASN A 119 43.20 -7.59 1.92
C ASN A 119 41.85 -6.82 1.94
N GLY A 120 41.08 -6.95 3.01
CA GLY A 120 39.83 -6.23 3.16
C GLY A 120 40.02 -4.71 3.32
N VAL A 121 41.05 -4.31 4.05
CA VAL A 121 41.42 -2.88 4.21
C VAL A 121 41.87 -2.30 2.88
N GLU A 122 42.72 -3.03 2.12
CA GLU A 122 43.18 -2.62 0.78
C GLU A 122 41.98 -2.51 -0.17
N LEU A 123 41.08 -3.51 -0.21
CA LEU A 123 39.86 -3.47 -1.05
C LEU A 123 38.92 -2.30 -0.68
N LEU A 124 38.71 -2.05 0.60
CA LEU A 124 37.87 -0.94 1.06
C LEU A 124 38.42 0.42 0.58
N LYS A 125 39.75 0.57 0.60
CA LYS A 125 40.42 1.79 0.14
C LYS A 125 40.37 1.91 -1.39
N ASP A 126 40.79 0.87 -2.10
CA ASP A 126 40.99 0.92 -3.55
C ASP A 126 39.67 1.01 -4.31
N SER A 127 38.59 0.39 -3.79
CA SER A 127 37.25 0.53 -4.35
C SER A 127 36.58 1.89 -4.09
N GLY A 128 37.20 2.77 -3.30
CA GLY A 128 36.57 4.02 -2.84
C GLY A 128 35.44 3.78 -1.84
N GLY A 129 35.41 2.56 -1.22
CA GLY A 129 34.36 2.17 -0.30
C GLY A 129 34.33 3.01 0.98
N ARG A 130 35.48 3.56 1.39
CA ARG A 130 35.56 4.43 2.57
C ARG A 130 34.88 5.77 2.29
N GLU A 131 35.25 6.43 1.20
CA GLU A 131 34.64 7.70 0.77
C GLU A 131 33.17 7.56 0.43
N PHE A 132 32.77 6.40 -0.10
CA PHE A 132 31.37 6.07 -0.32
C PHE A 132 30.62 6.01 1.01
N LEU A 133 31.18 5.32 2.00
CA LEU A 133 30.55 5.17 3.31
C LEU A 133 30.47 6.52 4.03
N ASP A 134 31.55 7.31 4.03
CA ASP A 134 31.57 8.64 4.67
C ASP A 134 30.49 9.57 4.12
N ARG A 135 30.22 9.52 2.81
CA ARG A 135 29.17 10.33 2.17
C ARG A 135 27.75 9.85 2.44
N ASN A 136 27.56 8.56 2.66
CA ASN A 136 26.25 7.95 2.73
C ASN A 136 25.96 7.33 4.12
N MET A 137 26.78 7.59 5.12
CA MET A 137 26.72 7.00 6.45
C MET A 137 25.33 7.15 7.09
N ASP A 138 24.84 8.40 7.16
CA ASP A 138 23.57 8.74 7.80
C ASP A 138 22.38 8.04 7.11
N PHE A 139 22.43 7.92 5.79
CA PHE A 139 21.41 7.20 5.03
C PHE A 139 21.34 5.74 5.44
N PHE A 140 22.48 5.05 5.50
CA PHE A 140 22.50 3.63 5.85
C PHE A 140 22.20 3.38 7.35
N ILE A 141 22.70 4.24 8.23
CA ILE A 141 22.36 4.20 9.66
C ILE A 141 20.84 4.27 9.84
N HIS A 142 20.18 5.26 9.22
CA HIS A 142 18.73 5.39 9.31
C HIS A 142 17.96 4.19 8.73
N LYS A 143 18.49 3.55 7.68
CA LYS A 143 17.90 2.32 7.14
C LYS A 143 18.00 1.15 8.10
N ILE A 144 19.15 1.01 8.80
CA ILE A 144 19.35 -0.04 9.83
C ILE A 144 18.45 0.23 11.04
N GLU A 145 18.32 1.49 11.50
CA GLU A 145 17.42 1.87 12.60
C GLU A 145 15.97 1.41 12.36
N LYS A 146 15.47 1.58 11.14
CA LYS A 146 14.12 1.12 10.77
C LYS A 146 13.91 -0.39 10.91
N LEU A 147 14.98 -1.18 10.84
CA LEU A 147 14.93 -2.63 10.98
C LEU A 147 15.01 -3.08 12.47
N GLN A 148 15.26 -2.15 13.40
CA GLN A 148 15.27 -2.38 14.85
C GLN A 148 16.15 -3.57 15.29
N PRO A 149 17.47 -3.59 14.99
CA PRO A 149 18.34 -4.67 15.41
C PRO A 149 18.40 -4.77 16.93
N LYS A 150 18.46 -5.98 17.47
CA LYS A 150 18.53 -6.25 18.91
C LYS A 150 19.91 -6.70 19.38
N THR A 151 20.68 -7.29 18.48
CA THR A 151 22.02 -7.82 18.79
C THR A 151 23.04 -7.30 17.79
N ALA A 152 24.32 -7.35 18.15
CA ALA A 152 25.40 -7.00 17.23
C ALA A 152 25.43 -7.89 15.97
N LEU A 153 24.98 -9.13 16.08
CA LEU A 153 24.84 -10.02 14.93
C LEU A 153 23.72 -9.57 14.00
N ASP A 154 22.60 -9.06 14.55
CA ASP A 154 21.52 -8.48 13.73
C ASP A 154 22.02 -7.26 12.98
N VAL A 155 22.78 -6.37 13.65
CA VAL A 155 23.38 -5.19 13.01
C VAL A 155 24.29 -5.60 11.85
N GLU A 156 25.16 -6.62 12.05
CA GLU A 156 26.04 -7.11 10.98
C GLU A 156 25.26 -7.69 9.79
N ASN A 157 24.18 -8.43 10.06
CA ASN A 157 23.30 -8.96 9.02
C ASN A 157 22.56 -7.85 8.27
N MET A 158 22.01 -6.89 9.01
CA MET A 158 21.23 -5.79 8.47
C MET A 158 22.10 -4.79 7.70
N ALA A 159 23.32 -4.50 8.17
CA ALA A 159 24.26 -3.66 7.44
C ALA A 159 24.58 -4.23 6.05
N LEU A 160 24.84 -5.53 5.97
CA LEU A 160 25.09 -6.20 4.69
C LEU A 160 23.83 -6.19 3.82
N ALA A 161 22.66 -6.53 4.37
CA ALA A 161 21.40 -6.58 3.64
C ALA A 161 20.99 -5.20 3.09
N VAL A 162 21.12 -4.15 3.89
CA VAL A 162 20.78 -2.78 3.47
C VAL A 162 21.68 -2.33 2.32
N LEU A 163 22.97 -2.57 2.38
CA LEU A 163 23.87 -2.27 1.27
C LEU A 163 23.50 -3.02 -0.01
N GLN A 164 23.17 -4.32 0.11
CA GLN A 164 22.76 -5.14 -1.05
C GLN A 164 21.49 -4.62 -1.72
N THR A 165 20.48 -4.29 -0.93
CA THR A 165 19.19 -3.82 -1.46
C THR A 165 19.28 -2.49 -2.21
N HIS A 166 20.31 -1.68 -1.92
CA HIS A 166 20.51 -0.37 -2.51
C HIS A 166 21.57 -0.34 -3.62
N THR A 167 22.16 -1.50 -3.98
CA THR A 167 23.19 -1.57 -5.03
C THR A 167 22.76 -1.01 -6.38
N ASN A 168 21.47 -0.97 -6.67
CA ASN A 168 20.94 -0.44 -7.93
C ASN A 168 20.79 1.09 -7.94
N GLU A 169 21.01 1.76 -6.83
CA GLU A 169 20.92 3.21 -6.73
C GLU A 169 22.16 3.89 -7.31
N ASP A 170 21.99 5.14 -7.76
CA ASP A 170 23.03 5.92 -8.42
C ASP A 170 24.26 6.14 -7.55
N MET A 171 24.10 6.14 -6.22
CA MET A 171 25.22 6.26 -5.28
C MET A 171 26.27 5.17 -5.46
N PHE A 172 25.88 3.98 -5.96
CA PHE A 172 26.81 2.86 -6.23
C PHE A 172 27.51 2.93 -7.58
N ILE A 173 27.21 3.89 -8.45
CA ILE A 173 27.84 4.04 -9.77
C ILE A 173 29.37 4.09 -9.66
N PRO A 174 29.99 4.86 -8.74
CA PRO A 174 31.45 4.91 -8.63
C PRO A 174 32.07 3.55 -8.29
N ILE A 175 31.45 2.81 -7.35
CA ILE A 175 31.92 1.47 -6.96
C ILE A 175 31.77 0.48 -8.13
N LYS A 176 30.62 0.48 -8.81
CA LYS A 176 30.40 -0.38 -9.98
C LYS A 176 31.38 -0.07 -11.11
N SER A 177 31.64 1.21 -11.36
CA SER A 177 32.63 1.64 -12.36
C SER A 177 34.04 1.18 -11.99
N TRP A 178 34.41 1.25 -10.70
CA TRP A 178 35.69 0.73 -10.25
C TRP A 178 35.78 -0.78 -10.46
N ILE A 179 34.77 -1.57 -10.04
CA ILE A 179 34.74 -3.02 -10.21
C ILE A 179 34.90 -3.41 -11.70
N TYR A 180 34.15 -2.72 -12.58
CA TYR A 180 34.19 -2.99 -14.04
C TYR A 180 35.57 -2.79 -14.64
N ASN A 181 36.34 -1.82 -14.14
CA ASN A 181 37.65 -1.45 -14.63
C ASN A 181 38.82 -2.02 -13.78
N ALA A 182 38.49 -2.64 -12.63
CA ALA A 182 39.51 -3.12 -11.73
C ALA A 182 40.23 -4.35 -12.32
N PRO A 183 41.55 -4.42 -12.22
CA PRO A 183 42.27 -5.66 -12.42
C PRO A 183 41.92 -6.64 -11.29
N ALA A 184 42.19 -7.93 -11.52
CA ALA A 184 42.09 -8.92 -10.44
C ALA A 184 43.02 -8.49 -9.28
N MET A 185 42.49 -8.60 -8.07
CA MET A 185 43.24 -8.24 -6.86
C MET A 185 44.14 -9.40 -6.41
N GLU A 186 45.41 -9.07 -6.06
CA GLU A 186 46.30 -10.06 -5.46
C GLU A 186 46.04 -10.17 -3.97
N LEU A 187 45.48 -11.29 -3.55
CA LEU A 187 45.23 -11.60 -2.14
C LEU A 187 46.44 -12.25 -1.50
N LYS A 188 46.88 -11.70 -0.37
CA LYS A 188 47.94 -12.28 0.47
C LYS A 188 47.31 -13.33 1.40
N ASN A 189 47.79 -14.55 1.31
CA ASN A 189 47.39 -15.62 2.23
C ASN A 189 48.22 -15.53 3.51
N PRO A 190 47.77 -16.13 4.63
CA PRO A 190 48.52 -16.18 5.91
C PRO A 190 49.87 -16.90 5.82
N ASP A 191 50.05 -17.77 4.85
CA ASP A 191 51.30 -18.49 4.57
C ASP A 191 52.29 -17.70 3.73
N GLY A 192 51.98 -16.44 3.37
CA GLY A 192 52.78 -15.58 2.54
C GLY A 192 52.63 -15.77 1.04
N SER A 193 51.87 -16.77 0.62
CA SER A 193 51.56 -16.93 -0.83
C SER A 193 50.55 -15.89 -1.28
N THR A 194 50.57 -15.59 -2.58
CA THR A 194 49.58 -14.69 -3.23
C THR A 194 48.70 -15.48 -4.19
N ARG A 195 47.45 -15.09 -4.27
CA ARG A 195 46.51 -15.58 -5.31
C ARG A 195 45.81 -14.40 -5.94
N SER A 196 45.61 -14.48 -7.22
CA SER A 196 44.76 -13.52 -7.94
C SER A 196 43.29 -13.90 -7.78
N GLN A 197 42.46 -12.91 -7.48
CA GLN A 197 41.00 -13.07 -7.33
C GLN A 197 40.29 -11.91 -8.03
N GLU A 198 39.32 -12.22 -8.86
CA GLU A 198 38.39 -11.23 -9.37
C GLU A 198 37.48 -10.74 -8.23
N VAL A 199 37.34 -9.43 -8.12
CA VAL A 199 36.49 -8.76 -7.14
C VAL A 199 35.15 -8.48 -7.76
N ASP A 200 34.09 -8.84 -7.07
CA ASP A 200 32.72 -8.51 -7.46
C ASP A 200 32.07 -7.53 -6.48
N ILE A 201 30.81 -7.14 -6.79
CA ILE A 201 30.05 -6.20 -5.97
C ILE A 201 29.81 -6.74 -4.57
N ASP A 202 29.62 -8.05 -4.41
CA ASP A 202 29.38 -8.69 -3.14
C ASP A 202 30.62 -8.60 -2.22
N ASP A 203 31.83 -8.71 -2.78
CA ASP A 203 33.09 -8.54 -2.05
C ASP A 203 33.22 -7.10 -1.52
N VAL A 204 32.93 -6.10 -2.35
CA VAL A 204 33.00 -4.68 -1.94
C VAL A 204 31.93 -4.34 -0.91
N ILE A 205 30.70 -4.80 -1.10
CA ILE A 205 29.62 -4.59 -0.12
C ILE A 205 29.98 -5.22 1.23
N PHE A 206 30.55 -6.43 1.20
CA PHE A 206 30.98 -7.11 2.40
C PHE A 206 32.01 -6.28 3.20
N VAL A 207 33.04 -5.77 2.54
CA VAL A 207 34.07 -4.97 3.25
C VAL A 207 33.52 -3.62 3.73
N ILE A 208 32.55 -3.01 3.03
CA ILE A 208 31.88 -1.78 3.48
C ILE A 208 30.95 -2.06 4.67
N SER A 209 30.31 -3.25 4.73
CA SER A 209 29.34 -3.56 5.77
C SER A 209 29.95 -3.62 7.17
N LEU A 210 31.22 -4.00 7.31
CA LEU A 210 31.87 -4.12 8.61
C LEU A 210 32.11 -2.75 9.30
N PRO A 211 32.70 -1.73 8.65
CA PRO A 211 32.80 -0.41 9.27
C PRO A 211 31.42 0.26 9.46
N LEU A 212 30.44 0.00 8.60
CA LEU A 212 29.08 0.47 8.80
C LEU A 212 28.46 -0.11 10.07
N ARG A 213 28.60 -1.44 10.29
CA ARG A 213 28.20 -2.11 11.53
C ARG A 213 28.89 -1.47 12.75
N ASP A 214 30.20 -1.31 12.67
CA ASP A 214 30.99 -0.78 13.80
C ASP A 214 30.52 0.63 14.15
N ARG A 215 30.28 1.47 13.16
CA ARG A 215 29.77 2.83 13.37
C ARG A 215 28.36 2.83 13.96
N TYR A 216 27.49 1.93 13.52
CA TYR A 216 26.15 1.77 14.10
C TYR A 216 26.22 1.37 15.58
N LEU A 217 27.08 0.41 15.93
CA LEU A 217 27.26 -0.05 17.32
C LEU A 217 27.91 0.99 18.22
N GLU A 218 28.73 1.91 17.67
CA GLU A 218 29.24 3.07 18.41
C GLU A 218 28.12 4.05 18.78
N LEU A 219 27.16 4.27 17.87
CA LEU A 219 26.02 5.15 18.09
C LEU A 219 24.96 4.52 18.99
N HIS A 220 24.88 3.19 19.06
CA HIS A 220 23.88 2.42 19.78
C HIS A 220 24.54 1.45 20.78
N PRO A 221 25.17 1.99 21.85
CA PRO A 221 25.86 1.16 22.84
C PRO A 221 24.95 0.24 23.66
N GLU A 222 23.64 0.48 23.63
CA GLU A 222 22.60 -0.32 24.27
C GLU A 222 22.36 -1.68 23.59
N ILE A 223 22.84 -1.86 22.35
CA ILE A 223 22.68 -3.12 21.63
C ILE A 223 23.58 -4.19 22.22
N ILE A 224 23.00 -5.34 22.49
CA ILE A 224 23.70 -6.49 23.10
C ILE A 224 24.78 -7.00 22.15
N LYS A 225 26.02 -7.01 22.65
CA LYS A 225 27.19 -7.49 21.91
C LYS A 225 27.29 -8.99 21.91
#